data_19315da4214e965efcc9d25964e6f323
#
_entry.id   19315da4214e965efcc9d25964e6f323
#
_cell.length_a   1.000
_cell.length_b   1.000
_cell.length_c   1.000
_cell.angle_alpha   90.00
_cell.angle_beta   90.00
_cell.angle_gamma   90.00
#
_symmetry.space_group_name_H-M   'P 1'
#
loop_
_entity.id
_entity.type
_entity.pdbx_description
1 polymer ?
#
loop_
_entity_poly.entity_id
_entity_poly.type
_entity_poly.pdbx_seq_one_letter_code
_entity_poly.pdbx_strand_id
1 'polypeptide(L)'
;MKKILFSAIVALFAVSAVSAQDKGNWAVGPRMNLYTNTGDAVVGLGVFGRYSISDTWRIEPSLTALLHSGCSIDLSVDAHYIFHVAPYWSVYPAVGFTANDIGIWAAGLNIGGGFDLKLTSDWDLTAGLKWQPMFDDWRKNPVVISVGAAYRF
;
A
#
# COMPACT_ATOMS: atom_id res chain seq x y z
N MET A 1 14.89 -16.51 -10.01
CA MET A 1 13.74 -15.59 -9.93
C MET A 1 13.65 -14.81 -8.62
N LYS A 2 13.79 -15.44 -7.43
CA LYS A 2 13.75 -14.71 -6.13
C LYS A 2 14.81 -13.60 -5.99
N LYS A 3 16.02 -13.81 -6.54
CA LYS A 3 17.10 -12.81 -6.49
C LYS A 3 16.87 -11.60 -7.38
N ILE A 4 16.20 -11.79 -8.53
CA ILE A 4 15.86 -10.70 -9.46
C ILE A 4 14.76 -9.83 -8.87
N LEU A 5 13.78 -10.44 -8.20
CA LEU A 5 12.70 -9.73 -7.52
C LEU A 5 13.24 -8.88 -6.37
N PHE A 6 14.17 -9.41 -5.57
CA PHE A 6 14.81 -8.68 -4.48
C PHE A 6 15.65 -7.51 -5.00
N SER A 7 16.37 -7.70 -6.13
CA SER A 7 17.13 -6.61 -6.77
C SER A 7 16.24 -5.52 -7.34
N ALA A 8 15.08 -5.88 -7.91
CA ALA A 8 14.11 -4.92 -8.43
C ALA A 8 13.48 -4.09 -7.29
N ILE A 9 13.20 -4.71 -6.14
CA ILE A 9 12.69 -4.05 -4.95
C ILE A 9 13.73 -3.07 -4.39
N VAL A 10 14.98 -3.51 -4.25
CA VAL A 10 16.09 -2.65 -3.78
C VAL A 10 16.33 -1.49 -4.77
N ALA A 11 16.22 -1.73 -6.08
CA ALA A 11 16.34 -0.69 -7.10
C ALA A 11 15.19 0.32 -7.03
N LEU A 12 13.95 -0.12 -6.75
CA LEU A 12 12.81 0.77 -6.57
C LEU A 12 12.98 1.70 -5.36
N PHE A 13 13.53 1.18 -4.25
CA PHE A 13 13.85 1.97 -3.07
C PHE A 13 15.09 2.88 -3.28
N ALA A 14 16.08 2.44 -4.05
CA ALA A 14 17.25 3.24 -4.36
C ALA A 14 16.92 4.44 -5.25
N VAL A 15 15.99 4.31 -6.20
CA VAL A 15 15.49 5.41 -7.04
C VAL A 15 14.73 6.44 -6.21
N SER A 16 14.00 6.01 -5.17
CA SER A 16 13.29 6.90 -4.24
C SER A 16 14.26 7.76 -3.40
N ALA A 17 15.41 7.20 -3.03
CA ALA A 17 16.40 7.90 -2.20
C ALA A 17 17.18 9.01 -2.93
N VAL A 18 17.26 8.95 -4.25
CA VAL A 18 18.02 9.94 -5.06
C VAL A 18 17.24 11.22 -5.32
N SER A 19 15.90 11.20 -5.19
CA SER A 19 15.04 12.37 -5.45
C SER A 19 14.66 13.16 -4.20
N ALA A 20 15.22 12.84 -3.04
CA ALA A 20 14.88 13.43 -1.74
C ALA A 20 15.47 14.87 -1.54
N GLN A 21 15.46 15.72 -2.55
CA GLN A 21 15.89 17.11 -2.38
C GLN A 21 14.77 18.06 -1.93
N ASP A 22 13.50 17.68 -2.07
CA ASP A 22 12.38 18.44 -1.54
C ASP A 22 11.80 17.73 -0.29
N LYS A 23 12.15 18.25 0.87
CA LYS A 23 11.61 17.76 2.16
C LYS A 23 10.07 17.84 2.15
N GLY A 24 9.43 16.72 2.40
CA GLY A 24 7.99 16.65 2.64
C GLY A 24 7.13 15.96 1.59
N ASN A 25 7.66 15.70 0.39
CA ASN A 25 6.89 15.04 -0.68
C ASN A 25 6.93 13.52 -0.64
N TRP A 26 7.94 12.95 0.05
CA TRP A 26 8.14 11.52 0.15
C TRP A 26 7.90 11.01 1.57
N ALA A 27 7.26 9.85 1.66
CA ALA A 27 7.19 9.09 2.89
C ALA A 27 7.34 7.59 2.57
N VAL A 28 7.85 6.84 3.53
CA VAL A 28 8.00 5.38 3.42
C VAL A 28 7.71 4.75 4.78
N GLY A 29 7.17 3.55 4.77
CA GLY A 29 6.93 2.88 6.03
C GLY A 29 6.51 1.42 5.93
N PRO A 30 6.56 0.71 7.05
CA PRO A 30 6.03 -0.63 7.18
C PRO A 30 4.51 -0.63 7.25
N ARG A 31 3.91 -1.71 6.78
CA ARG A 31 2.46 -1.95 6.82
C ARG A 31 2.17 -3.41 7.10
N MET A 32 1.17 -3.65 7.92
CA MET A 32 0.52 -4.95 8.09
C MET A 32 -0.82 -4.92 7.38
N ASN A 33 -1.10 -5.98 6.63
CA ASN A 33 -2.35 -6.16 5.90
C ASN A 33 -3.03 -7.44 6.35
N LEU A 34 -4.35 -7.40 6.48
CA LEU A 34 -5.21 -8.55 6.68
C LEU A 34 -6.14 -8.66 5.48
N TYR A 35 -5.98 -9.73 4.72
CA TYR A 35 -6.82 -10.06 3.58
C TYR A 35 -7.93 -10.99 4.03
N THR A 36 -9.17 -10.59 3.81
CA THR A 36 -10.38 -11.36 4.12
C THR A 36 -11.14 -11.63 2.82
N ASN A 37 -12.15 -12.48 2.88
CA ASN A 37 -12.92 -12.92 1.72
C ASN A 37 -12.07 -13.68 0.68
N THR A 38 -11.01 -14.34 1.14
CA THR A 38 -10.12 -15.17 0.31
C THR A 38 -10.37 -16.68 0.47
N GLY A 39 -11.25 -17.06 1.37
CA GLY A 39 -11.47 -18.41 1.91
C GLY A 39 -10.95 -18.45 3.33
N ASP A 40 -9.65 -18.46 3.53
CA ASP A 40 -9.00 -18.26 4.82
C ASP A 40 -8.49 -16.81 4.93
N ALA A 41 -8.34 -16.31 6.15
CA ALA A 41 -7.73 -15.01 6.37
C ALA A 41 -6.21 -15.09 6.10
N VAL A 42 -5.70 -14.15 5.29
CA VAL A 42 -4.29 -14.07 4.95
C VAL A 42 -3.70 -12.82 5.57
N VAL A 43 -2.65 -12.99 6.37
CA VAL A 43 -1.87 -11.88 6.93
C VAL A 43 -0.71 -11.56 6.00
N GLY A 44 -0.43 -10.29 5.78
CA GLY A 44 0.72 -9.83 5.02
C GLY A 44 1.51 -8.77 5.77
N LEU A 45 2.82 -8.82 5.62
CA LEU A 45 3.73 -7.77 6.07
C LEU A 45 4.37 -7.10 4.87
N GLY A 46 4.33 -5.79 4.83
CA GLY A 46 4.78 -5.07 3.67
C GLY A 46 5.42 -3.73 3.98
N VAL A 47 5.79 -3.09 2.90
CA VAL A 47 6.30 -1.72 2.90
C VAL A 47 5.53 -0.92 1.86
N PHE A 48 5.40 0.36 2.09
CA PHE A 48 4.82 1.27 1.13
C PHE A 48 5.63 2.55 1.03
N GLY A 49 5.62 3.13 -0.14
CA GLY A 49 6.14 4.46 -0.38
C GLY A 49 5.00 5.41 -0.73
N ARG A 50 5.14 6.68 -0.40
CA ARG A 50 4.18 7.71 -0.73
C ARG A 50 4.86 8.86 -1.42
N TYR A 51 4.29 9.31 -2.50
CA TYR A 51 4.70 10.53 -3.16
C TYR A 51 3.53 11.49 -3.26
N SER A 52 3.63 12.62 -2.59
CA SER A 52 2.62 13.69 -2.65
C SER A 52 2.88 14.55 -3.89
N ILE A 53 2.00 14.44 -4.87
CA ILE A 53 2.05 15.25 -6.12
C ILE A 53 1.59 16.68 -5.80
N SER A 54 0.63 16.80 -4.90
CA SER A 54 0.11 18.07 -4.39
C SER A 54 -0.41 17.88 -2.96
N ASP A 55 -0.93 18.92 -2.34
CA ASP A 55 -1.52 18.85 -1.01
C ASP A 55 -2.75 17.93 -0.92
N THR A 56 -3.37 17.65 -2.07
CA THR A 56 -4.59 16.82 -2.17
C THR A 56 -4.39 15.50 -2.88
N TRP A 57 -3.36 15.35 -3.72
CA TRP A 57 -3.11 14.13 -4.48
C TRP A 57 -1.82 13.44 -4.09
N ARG A 58 -1.91 12.13 -3.91
CA ARG A 58 -0.79 11.26 -3.52
C ARG A 58 -0.85 9.94 -4.28
N ILE A 59 0.32 9.42 -4.67
CA ILE A 59 0.49 8.06 -5.19
C ILE A 59 1.17 7.21 -4.12
N GLU A 60 0.69 5.99 -3.94
CA GLU A 60 1.21 5.04 -2.95
C GLU A 60 1.47 3.68 -3.59
N PRO A 61 2.68 3.41 -4.09
CA PRO A 61 3.13 2.05 -4.37
C PRO A 61 3.34 1.26 -3.07
N SER A 62 2.97 0.00 -3.07
CA SER A 62 3.16 -0.91 -1.93
C SER A 62 3.51 -2.32 -2.37
N LEU A 63 4.29 -2.99 -1.52
CA LEU A 63 4.72 -4.36 -1.66
C LEU A 63 4.44 -5.10 -0.36
N THR A 64 3.71 -6.19 -0.42
CA THR A 64 3.35 -7.00 0.75
C THR A 64 3.77 -8.44 0.53
N ALA A 65 4.49 -9.01 1.48
CA ALA A 65 4.74 -10.44 1.57
C ALA A 65 3.57 -11.09 2.30
N LEU A 66 2.96 -12.09 1.69
CA LEU A 66 1.81 -12.81 2.22
C LEU A 66 2.27 -14.00 3.06
N LEU A 67 1.79 -14.10 4.28
CA LEU A 67 2.18 -15.11 5.28
C LEU A 67 1.17 -16.27 5.29
N HIS A 68 0.97 -16.90 4.12
CA HIS A 68 0.07 -18.04 4.00
C HIS A 68 0.59 -19.03 2.96
N SER A 69 0.34 -20.32 3.18
CA SER A 69 0.75 -21.37 2.24
C SER A 69 0.05 -21.20 0.89
N GLY A 70 0.85 -21.18 -0.20
CA GLY A 70 0.34 -21.06 -1.56
C GLY A 70 0.14 -19.63 -2.05
N CYS A 71 0.50 -18.62 -1.26
CA CYS A 71 0.59 -17.24 -1.71
C CYS A 71 1.89 -16.60 -1.22
N SER A 72 2.39 -15.59 -1.93
CA SER A 72 3.72 -15.03 -1.67
C SER A 72 3.72 -13.51 -1.61
N ILE A 73 3.01 -12.84 -2.52
CA ILE A 73 3.21 -11.40 -2.73
C ILE A 73 1.93 -10.69 -3.21
N ASP A 74 1.78 -9.44 -2.76
CA ASP A 74 0.82 -8.47 -3.31
C ASP A 74 1.60 -7.20 -3.69
N LEU A 75 1.42 -6.79 -4.94
CA LEU A 75 1.93 -5.55 -5.50
C LEU A 75 0.77 -4.63 -5.76
N SER A 76 0.79 -3.42 -5.22
CA SER A 76 -0.27 -2.44 -5.42
C SER A 76 0.28 -1.05 -5.71
N VAL A 77 -0.46 -0.28 -6.50
CA VAL A 77 -0.24 1.14 -6.71
C VAL A 77 -1.56 1.85 -6.61
N ASP A 78 -1.71 2.71 -5.64
CA ASP A 78 -2.93 3.44 -5.33
C ASP A 78 -2.75 4.94 -5.51
N ALA A 79 -3.78 5.61 -6.04
CA ALA A 79 -3.93 7.05 -6.02
C ALA A 79 -4.89 7.44 -4.89
N HIS A 80 -4.49 8.40 -4.08
CA HIS A 80 -5.26 8.91 -2.95
C HIS A 80 -5.64 10.36 -3.16
N TYR A 81 -6.88 10.69 -2.83
CA TYR A 81 -7.33 12.08 -2.71
C TYR A 81 -7.48 12.45 -1.25
N ILE A 82 -6.68 13.40 -0.75
CA ILE A 82 -6.55 13.68 0.68
C ILE A 82 -7.47 14.81 1.09
N PHE A 83 -8.34 14.54 2.06
CA PHE A 83 -9.16 15.53 2.75
C PHE A 83 -8.56 15.80 4.14
N HIS A 84 -8.07 17.01 4.35
CA HIS A 84 -7.59 17.45 5.65
C HIS A 84 -8.79 17.80 6.55
N VAL A 85 -9.14 16.89 7.45
CA VAL A 85 -10.31 17.06 8.35
C VAL A 85 -9.94 17.88 9.58
N ALA A 86 -8.72 17.70 10.08
CA ALA A 86 -8.18 18.42 11.23
C ALA A 86 -6.66 18.58 11.10
N PRO A 87 -6.00 19.42 11.92
CA PRO A 87 -4.56 19.65 11.85
C PRO A 87 -3.70 18.39 12.00
N TYR A 88 -4.23 17.37 12.67
CA TYR A 88 -3.49 16.14 12.99
C TYR A 88 -4.00 14.91 12.25
N TRP A 89 -5.11 14.97 11.52
CA TRP A 89 -5.63 13.83 10.81
C TRP A 89 -6.33 14.20 9.51
N SER A 90 -6.22 13.29 8.57
CA SER A 90 -6.84 13.37 7.25
C SER A 90 -7.45 12.04 6.87
N VAL A 91 -8.45 12.09 6.00
CA VAL A 91 -9.08 10.93 5.40
C VAL A 91 -8.86 10.96 3.90
N TYR A 92 -8.84 9.79 3.27
CA TYR A 92 -8.64 9.71 1.83
C TYR A 92 -9.41 8.54 1.23
N PRO A 93 -10.19 8.74 0.18
CA PRO A 93 -10.54 7.69 -0.77
C PRO A 93 -9.29 7.29 -1.58
N ALA A 94 -9.24 6.03 -1.95
CA ALA A 94 -8.16 5.43 -2.71
C ALA A 94 -8.71 4.61 -3.87
N VAL A 95 -8.08 4.71 -5.01
CA VAL A 95 -8.32 3.87 -6.17
C VAL A 95 -6.99 3.50 -6.81
N GLY A 96 -6.86 2.26 -7.27
CA GLY A 96 -5.60 1.81 -7.84
C GLY A 96 -5.67 0.43 -8.46
N PHE A 97 -4.50 -0.14 -8.65
CA PHE A 97 -4.32 -1.46 -9.22
C PHE A 97 -3.56 -2.36 -8.25
N THR A 98 -3.88 -3.63 -8.29
CA THR A 98 -3.20 -4.67 -7.52
C THR A 98 -2.89 -5.87 -8.41
N ALA A 99 -1.85 -6.60 -8.06
CA ALA A 99 -1.55 -7.92 -8.58
C ALA A 99 -1.01 -8.78 -7.45
N ASN A 100 -1.64 -9.93 -7.20
CA ASN A 100 -1.23 -10.84 -6.14
C ASN A 100 -1.43 -12.31 -6.52
N ASP A 101 -0.78 -13.19 -5.77
CA ASP A 101 -0.84 -14.64 -5.96
C ASP A 101 -1.59 -15.38 -4.84
N ILE A 102 -2.63 -14.76 -4.27
CA ILE A 102 -3.50 -15.43 -3.30
C ILE A 102 -4.28 -16.55 -4.01
N GLY A 103 -3.75 -17.77 -3.98
CA GLY A 103 -4.22 -18.93 -4.72
C GLY A 103 -3.62 -19.05 -6.12
N ILE A 104 -3.94 -18.16 -7.03
CA ILE A 104 -3.33 -18.03 -8.35
C ILE A 104 -2.97 -16.57 -8.61
N TRP A 105 -1.98 -16.34 -9.46
CA TRP A 105 -1.60 -14.98 -9.84
C TRP A 105 -2.72 -14.30 -10.63
N ALA A 106 -3.18 -13.17 -10.15
CA ALA A 106 -4.18 -12.35 -10.84
C ALA A 106 -3.98 -10.87 -10.56
N ALA A 107 -4.44 -10.05 -11.48
CA ALA A 107 -4.52 -8.60 -11.33
C ALA A 107 -5.96 -8.17 -11.00
N GLY A 108 -6.10 -6.98 -10.42
CA GLY A 108 -7.38 -6.40 -10.06
C GLY A 108 -7.28 -4.91 -9.79
N LEU A 109 -8.38 -4.35 -9.33
CA LEU A 109 -8.47 -2.97 -8.89
C LEU A 109 -8.38 -2.89 -7.36
N ASN A 110 -7.96 -1.75 -6.85
CA ASN A 110 -8.11 -1.35 -5.46
C ASN A 110 -9.15 -0.24 -5.40
N ILE A 111 -10.16 -0.41 -4.57
CA ILE A 111 -11.19 0.60 -4.30
C ILE A 111 -11.37 0.67 -2.80
N GLY A 112 -11.15 1.83 -2.22
CA GLY A 112 -11.24 1.95 -0.76
C GLY A 112 -10.86 3.32 -0.25
N GLY A 113 -10.25 3.34 0.89
CA GLY A 113 -9.77 4.56 1.52
C GLY A 113 -9.17 4.30 2.89
N GLY A 114 -8.82 5.36 3.57
CA GLY A 114 -8.22 5.26 4.88
C GLY A 114 -8.12 6.60 5.58
N PHE A 115 -7.39 6.59 6.66
CA PHE A 115 -7.07 7.81 7.40
C PHE A 115 -5.60 7.82 7.79
N ASP A 116 -5.05 9.01 7.91
CA ASP A 116 -3.72 9.27 8.41
C ASP A 116 -3.82 10.12 9.67
N LEU A 117 -3.13 9.71 10.72
CA LEU A 117 -2.98 10.44 11.96
C LEU A 117 -1.53 10.90 12.11
N LYS A 118 -1.31 12.20 12.13
CA LYS A 118 0.01 12.79 12.34
C LYS A 118 0.41 12.63 13.80
N LEU A 119 1.41 11.79 14.07
CA LEU A 119 1.93 11.55 15.42
C LEU A 119 2.99 12.58 15.80
N THR A 120 3.89 12.88 14.87
CA THR A 120 4.96 13.86 15.01
C THR A 120 5.12 14.64 13.71
N SER A 121 6.13 15.54 13.63
CA SER A 121 6.48 16.22 12.37
C SER A 121 6.84 15.24 11.25
N ASP A 122 7.42 14.09 11.60
CA ASP A 122 8.02 13.16 10.64
C ASP A 122 7.29 11.81 10.54
N TRP A 123 6.41 11.50 11.50
CA TRP A 123 5.71 10.22 11.56
C TRP A 123 4.20 10.36 11.49
N ASP A 124 3.60 9.56 10.61
CA ASP A 124 2.15 9.35 10.51
C ASP A 124 1.79 7.90 10.82
N LEU A 125 0.71 7.71 11.58
CA LEU A 125 0.02 6.44 11.66
C LEU A 125 -1.03 6.39 10.55
N THR A 126 -1.15 5.28 9.85
CA THR A 126 -2.11 5.10 8.76
C THR A 126 -2.93 3.84 8.96
N ALA A 127 -4.20 3.91 8.67
CA ALA A 127 -5.06 2.74 8.57
C ALA A 127 -5.99 2.86 7.37
N GLY A 128 -6.30 1.73 6.75
CA GLY A 128 -7.10 1.71 5.53
C GLY A 128 -7.92 0.45 5.37
N LEU A 129 -8.93 0.57 4.52
CA LEU A 129 -9.79 -0.51 4.09
C LEU A 129 -9.89 -0.45 2.57
N LYS A 130 -9.60 -1.56 1.88
CA LYS A 130 -9.69 -1.67 0.42
C LYS A 130 -10.44 -2.93 0.04
N TRP A 131 -11.27 -2.82 -0.98
CA TRP A 131 -11.83 -3.94 -1.71
C TRP A 131 -11.04 -4.13 -3.01
N GLN A 132 -10.68 -5.38 -3.30
CA GLN A 132 -9.89 -5.74 -4.48
C GLN A 132 -10.72 -6.60 -5.44
N PRO A 133 -11.55 -6.00 -6.31
CA PRO A 133 -12.18 -6.75 -7.39
C PRO A 133 -11.10 -7.23 -8.37
N MET A 134 -10.97 -8.55 -8.46
CA MET A 134 -10.00 -9.22 -9.32
C MET A 134 -10.59 -9.40 -10.73
N PHE A 135 -9.76 -9.31 -11.76
CA PHE A 135 -10.18 -9.46 -13.16
C PHE A 135 -10.39 -10.91 -13.57
N ASP A 136 -10.01 -11.86 -12.73
CA ASP A 136 -10.19 -13.28 -12.98
C ASP A 136 -11.46 -13.79 -12.27
N ASP A 137 -12.39 -14.35 -13.02
CA ASP A 137 -13.69 -14.84 -12.53
C ASP A 137 -13.56 -16.00 -11.53
N TRP A 138 -12.43 -16.71 -11.54
CA TRP A 138 -12.12 -17.80 -10.61
C TRP A 138 -11.57 -17.32 -9.27
N ARG A 139 -11.28 -16.05 -9.14
CA ARG A 139 -10.74 -15.43 -7.94
C ARG A 139 -11.83 -14.83 -7.07
N LYS A 140 -11.67 -14.99 -5.77
CA LYS A 140 -12.43 -14.20 -4.80
C LYS A 140 -11.89 -12.77 -4.79
N ASN A 141 -12.75 -11.83 -4.43
CA ASN A 141 -12.42 -10.41 -4.33
C ASN A 141 -12.02 -10.08 -2.88
N PRO A 142 -10.75 -9.99 -2.55
CA PRO A 142 -10.31 -9.73 -1.18
C PRO A 142 -10.81 -8.39 -0.65
N VAL A 143 -11.06 -8.36 0.65
CA VAL A 143 -11.16 -7.13 1.43
C VAL A 143 -9.92 -7.03 2.30
N VAL A 144 -9.19 -5.93 2.18
CA VAL A 144 -7.90 -5.73 2.83
C VAL A 144 -8.03 -4.66 3.89
N ILE A 145 -7.75 -5.03 5.12
CA ILE A 145 -7.61 -4.10 6.25
C ILE A 145 -6.12 -3.86 6.45
N SER A 146 -5.70 -2.62 6.50
CA SER A 146 -4.29 -2.24 6.61
C SER A 146 -4.03 -1.29 7.77
N VAL A 147 -2.91 -1.50 8.46
CA VAL A 147 -2.38 -0.59 9.48
C VAL A 147 -0.87 -0.44 9.25
N GLY A 148 -0.37 0.78 9.33
CA GLY A 148 1.04 1.06 9.10
C GLY A 148 1.49 2.38 9.70
N ALA A 149 2.78 2.64 9.61
CA ALA A 149 3.39 3.92 9.97
C ALA A 149 4.21 4.44 8.80
N ALA A 150 4.13 5.74 8.53
CA ALA A 150 4.88 6.39 7.47
C ALA A 150 5.86 7.40 8.06
N TYR A 151 7.10 7.34 7.63
CA TYR A 151 8.13 8.34 7.91
C TYR A 151 8.26 9.29 6.73
N ARG A 152 8.20 10.59 6.97
CA ARG A 152 8.38 11.66 5.97
C ARG A 152 9.81 12.16 5.95
N PHE A 153 10.29 12.37 4.76
CA PHE A 153 11.61 12.98 4.53
C PHE A 153 11.51 14.47 4.31
#